data_3ebb81bf423e9ad31f3c38ddc9200d63
#
_entry.id   3ebb81bf423e9ad31f3c38ddc9200d63
#
_cell.length_a   1.000
_cell.length_b   1.000
_cell.length_c   1.000
_cell.angle_alpha   90.00
_cell.angle_beta   90.00
_cell.angle_gamma   90.00
#
_symmetry.space_group_name_H-M   'P 1'
#
loop_
_entity.id
_entity.type
_entity.pdbx_description
1 polymer ?
#
loop_
_entity_poly.entity_id
_entity_poly.type
_entity_poly.pdbx_seq_one_letter_code
_entity_poly.pdbx_strand_id
1 'polypeptide(L)'
;MQLRRLSSVLVLATLALLLVPSGVRPARAKVVGPPEVAWKDMTFPQKKAYMKTAVTPTMKPIFQTFDAKKFKTFNCASCHGDDGADRKFKMPSNGIHPLPNTEEAFHAKLKSEPTWPKWTEFMSQKVEPAMGKLLDLPVFNPKMPVKGAFGCANCHKLEAATP
;
A
#
# COMPACT_ATOMS: atom_id res chain seq x y z
N MET A 1 -69.29 52.54 -19.93
CA MET A 1 -67.90 53.01 -19.90
C MET A 1 -67.15 52.31 -18.77
N GLN A 2 -66.43 51.25 -19.06
CA GLN A 2 -65.72 50.45 -18.03
C GLN A 2 -64.23 50.55 -18.33
N LEU A 3 -63.49 51.16 -17.37
CA LEU A 3 -62.04 51.24 -17.40
C LEU A 3 -61.46 49.90 -16.88
N ARG A 4 -60.73 49.21 -17.77
CA ARG A 4 -59.93 48.02 -17.44
C ARG A 4 -58.64 48.52 -16.75
N ARG A 5 -58.45 48.12 -15.50
CA ARG A 5 -57.18 48.27 -14.77
C ARG A 5 -56.29 47.11 -15.16
N LEU A 6 -55.16 47.39 -15.80
CA LEU A 6 -54.06 46.47 -16.04
C LEU A 6 -53.20 46.41 -14.78
N SER A 7 -53.22 45.26 -14.09
CA SER A 7 -52.30 44.98 -12.99
C SER A 7 -51.02 44.38 -13.55
N SER A 8 -49.92 45.11 -13.49
CA SER A 8 -48.60 44.64 -13.84
C SER A 8 -48.09 43.72 -12.71
N VAL A 9 -47.99 42.45 -12.95
CA VAL A 9 -47.36 41.50 -12.06
C VAL A 9 -45.83 41.51 -12.31
N LEU A 10 -45.10 42.10 -11.38
CA LEU A 10 -43.63 42.11 -11.39
C LEU A 10 -43.11 40.77 -10.90
N VAL A 11 -42.64 39.90 -11.81
CA VAL A 11 -42.01 38.64 -11.51
C VAL A 11 -40.55 38.90 -11.16
N LEU A 12 -40.24 38.91 -9.84
CA LEU A 12 -38.87 38.90 -9.32
C LEU A 12 -38.29 37.49 -9.47
N ALA A 13 -37.48 37.30 -10.50
CA ALA A 13 -36.68 36.10 -10.67
C ALA A 13 -35.48 36.14 -9.71
N THR A 14 -35.58 35.47 -8.56
CA THR A 14 -34.45 35.24 -7.65
C THR A 14 -33.51 34.19 -8.24
N LEU A 15 -32.36 34.65 -8.76
CA LEU A 15 -31.26 33.83 -9.22
C LEU A 15 -30.56 33.19 -8.00
N ALA A 16 -30.96 31.99 -7.60
CA ALA A 16 -30.27 31.22 -6.58
C ALA A 16 -28.93 30.70 -7.14
N LEU A 17 -27.83 31.38 -6.78
CA LEU A 17 -26.48 30.98 -7.11
C LEU A 17 -26.15 29.71 -6.27
N LEU A 18 -26.29 28.52 -6.85
CA LEU A 18 -25.89 27.26 -6.23
C LEU A 18 -24.36 27.22 -6.10
N LEU A 19 -23.87 27.57 -4.92
CA LEU A 19 -22.49 27.30 -4.50
C LEU A 19 -22.31 25.78 -4.42
N VAL A 20 -21.82 25.17 -5.51
CA VAL A 20 -21.38 23.79 -5.50
C VAL A 20 -20.11 23.72 -4.64
N PRO A 21 -20.10 23.00 -3.51
CA PRO A 21 -18.88 22.83 -2.76
C PRO A 21 -17.87 22.11 -3.64
N SER A 22 -16.75 22.77 -3.95
CA SER A 22 -15.64 22.18 -4.66
C SER A 22 -15.14 20.98 -3.84
N GLY A 23 -15.62 19.78 -4.17
CA GLY A 23 -15.18 18.55 -3.53
C GLY A 23 -13.67 18.45 -3.63
N VAL A 24 -12.99 18.52 -2.50
CA VAL A 24 -11.56 18.24 -2.38
C VAL A 24 -11.38 16.80 -2.86
N ARG A 25 -11.01 16.63 -4.12
CA ARG A 25 -10.61 15.32 -4.65
C ARG A 25 -9.39 14.89 -3.85
N PRO A 26 -9.42 13.71 -3.16
CA PRO A 26 -8.22 13.21 -2.51
C PRO A 26 -7.11 13.14 -3.56
N ALA A 27 -5.99 13.78 -3.28
CA ALA A 27 -4.83 13.75 -4.16
C ALA A 27 -4.48 12.27 -4.42
N ARG A 28 -4.72 11.85 -5.66
CA ARG A 28 -4.39 10.48 -6.09
C ARG A 28 -2.88 10.34 -5.93
N ALA A 29 -2.44 9.51 -4.98
CA ALA A 29 -1.03 9.25 -4.75
C ALA A 29 -0.38 8.94 -6.12
N LYS A 30 0.63 9.75 -6.48
CA LYS A 30 1.34 9.58 -7.75
C LYS A 30 1.98 8.20 -7.70
N VAL A 31 1.51 7.27 -8.53
CA VAL A 31 2.13 5.94 -8.63
C VAL A 31 3.53 6.17 -9.18
N VAL A 32 4.52 6.06 -8.32
CA VAL A 32 5.92 6.16 -8.70
C VAL A 32 6.25 4.89 -9.49
N GLY A 33 6.86 5.05 -10.65
CA GLY A 33 7.31 3.94 -11.50
C GLY A 33 8.54 3.23 -10.92
N PRO A 34 9.03 2.22 -11.63
CA PRO A 34 10.28 1.55 -11.27
C PRO A 34 11.46 2.55 -11.26
N PRO A 35 12.55 2.25 -10.54
CA PRO A 35 13.71 3.13 -10.47
C PRO A 35 14.44 3.17 -11.81
N GLU A 36 15.06 4.33 -12.13
CA GLU A 36 15.89 4.48 -13.33
C GLU A 36 17.12 3.55 -13.33
N VAL A 37 17.67 3.28 -12.13
CA VAL A 37 18.75 2.31 -11.91
C VAL A 37 18.13 1.05 -11.31
N ALA A 38 18.45 -0.12 -11.85
CA ALA A 38 17.92 -1.38 -11.32
C ALA A 38 18.22 -1.53 -9.82
N TRP A 39 17.26 -2.00 -9.05
CA TRP A 39 17.40 -2.12 -7.59
C TRP A 39 18.67 -2.83 -7.14
N LYS A 40 19.06 -3.89 -7.86
CA LYS A 40 20.29 -4.67 -7.56
C LYS A 40 21.57 -3.86 -7.71
N ASP A 41 21.57 -2.87 -8.60
CA ASP A 41 22.76 -2.08 -8.97
C ASP A 41 22.86 -0.76 -8.18
N MET A 42 21.84 -0.42 -7.38
CA MET A 42 21.85 0.75 -6.50
C MET A 42 22.83 0.58 -5.34
N THR A 43 23.57 1.65 -5.04
CA THR A 43 24.30 1.79 -3.78
C THR A 43 23.35 1.89 -2.59
N PHE A 44 23.85 1.65 -1.37
CA PHE A 44 23.04 1.76 -0.16
C PHE A 44 22.40 3.16 0.04
N PRO A 45 23.11 4.29 -0.16
CA PRO A 45 22.49 5.62 -0.13
C PRO A 45 21.35 5.79 -1.14
N GLN A 46 21.53 5.29 -2.37
CA GLN A 46 20.48 5.34 -3.41
C GLN A 46 19.26 4.51 -3.01
N LYS A 47 19.45 3.29 -2.51
CA LYS A 47 18.37 2.46 -1.98
C LYS A 47 17.61 3.15 -0.86
N LYS A 48 18.33 3.77 0.08
CA LYS A 48 17.73 4.51 1.20
C LYS A 48 16.93 5.73 0.71
N ALA A 49 17.45 6.47 -0.25
CA ALA A 49 16.75 7.59 -0.86
C ALA A 49 15.48 7.12 -1.58
N TYR A 50 15.58 6.09 -2.40
CA TYR A 50 14.44 5.52 -3.12
C TYR A 50 13.35 4.98 -2.18
N MET A 51 13.73 4.26 -1.12
CA MET A 51 12.77 3.83 -0.09
C MET A 51 12.02 5.01 0.53
N LYS A 52 12.70 6.13 0.80
CA LYS A 52 12.10 7.32 1.41
C LYS A 52 11.20 8.09 0.44
N THR A 53 11.61 8.22 -0.83
CA THR A 53 10.95 9.11 -1.80
C THR A 53 9.90 8.40 -2.67
N ALA A 54 10.03 7.10 -2.87
CA ALA A 54 9.16 6.29 -3.72
C ALA A 54 8.39 5.22 -2.94
N VAL A 55 9.09 4.33 -2.24
CA VAL A 55 8.48 3.14 -1.63
C VAL A 55 7.58 3.53 -0.46
N THR A 56 8.09 4.26 0.53
CA THR A 56 7.32 4.63 1.72
C THR A 56 6.07 5.45 1.38
N PRO A 57 6.10 6.49 0.53
CA PRO A 57 4.91 7.23 0.15
C PRO A 57 3.88 6.40 -0.61
N THR A 58 4.31 5.43 -1.41
CA THR A 58 3.40 4.54 -2.15
C THR A 58 2.77 3.50 -1.23
N MET A 59 3.56 2.91 -0.33
CA MET A 59 3.08 1.83 0.55
C MET A 59 2.21 2.34 1.71
N LYS A 60 2.48 3.54 2.23
CA LYS A 60 1.74 4.12 3.35
C LYS A 60 0.22 4.11 3.15
N PRO A 61 -0.36 4.65 2.06
CA PRO A 61 -1.82 4.62 1.87
C PRO A 61 -2.35 3.19 1.69
N ILE A 62 -1.60 2.26 1.13
CA ILE A 62 -1.98 0.85 0.99
C ILE A 62 -2.20 0.23 2.37
N PHE A 63 -1.23 0.39 3.27
CA PHE A 63 -1.32 -0.13 4.64
C PHE A 63 -2.38 0.60 5.49
N GLN A 64 -2.49 1.91 5.35
CA GLN A 64 -3.49 2.71 6.08
C GLN A 64 -4.92 2.42 5.61
N THR A 65 -5.14 2.08 4.35
CA THR A 65 -6.44 1.62 3.86
C THR A 65 -6.82 0.25 4.44
N PHE A 66 -5.84 -0.62 4.66
CA PHE A 66 -6.07 -1.93 5.26
C PHE A 66 -6.38 -1.86 6.77
N ASP A 67 -5.59 -1.08 7.51
CA ASP A 67 -5.80 -0.84 8.95
C ASP A 67 -5.23 0.54 9.34
N ALA A 68 -6.11 1.55 9.33
CA ALA A 68 -5.74 2.94 9.64
C ALA A 68 -5.25 3.11 11.09
N LYS A 69 -5.76 2.31 12.02
CA LYS A 69 -5.38 2.40 13.45
C LYS A 69 -3.98 1.83 13.65
N LYS A 70 -3.72 0.63 13.15
CA LYS A 70 -2.41 -0.04 13.27
C LYS A 70 -1.31 0.73 12.54
N PHE A 71 -1.60 1.26 11.35
CA PHE A 71 -0.64 1.96 10.51
C PHE A 71 -0.78 3.49 10.53
N LYS A 72 -1.35 4.05 11.62
CA LYS A 72 -1.42 5.50 11.82
C LYS A 72 -0.05 6.15 11.62
N THR A 73 0.99 5.58 12.22
CA THR A 73 2.39 5.95 12.01
C THR A 73 3.05 4.89 11.13
N PHE A 74 3.10 5.14 9.81
CA PHE A 74 3.79 4.27 8.87
C PHE A 74 5.14 4.87 8.50
N ASN A 75 6.21 4.12 8.79
CA ASN A 75 7.61 4.53 8.55
C ASN A 75 8.50 3.32 8.20
N CYS A 76 9.82 3.49 8.20
CA CYS A 76 10.77 2.43 7.88
C CYS A 76 10.63 1.20 8.79
N ALA A 77 10.37 1.42 10.09
CA ALA A 77 10.21 0.33 11.05
C ALA A 77 8.98 -0.54 10.78
N SER A 78 7.95 -0.01 10.09
CA SER A 78 6.75 -0.78 9.74
C SER A 78 7.04 -2.02 8.90
N CYS A 79 8.13 -2.00 8.12
CA CYS A 79 8.56 -3.12 7.28
C CYS A 79 9.90 -3.72 7.75
N HIS A 80 10.82 -2.88 8.25
CA HIS A 80 12.16 -3.30 8.63
C HIS A 80 12.32 -3.67 10.11
N GLY A 81 11.30 -3.40 10.93
CA GLY A 81 11.39 -3.55 12.40
C GLY A 81 12.15 -2.41 13.05
N ASP A 82 12.07 -2.35 14.38
CA ASP A 82 12.66 -1.26 15.18
C ASP A 82 14.20 -1.28 15.12
N ASP A 83 14.80 -2.46 14.97
CA ASP A 83 16.23 -2.67 14.78
C ASP A 83 16.71 -2.48 13.33
N GLY A 84 15.81 -2.08 12.43
CA GLY A 84 16.11 -1.98 10.99
C GLY A 84 17.31 -1.09 10.69
N ALA A 85 17.48 0.04 11.39
CA ALA A 85 18.59 0.95 11.17
C ALA A 85 19.95 0.32 11.54
N ASP A 86 20.03 -0.41 12.65
CA ASP A 86 21.24 -1.08 13.13
C ASP A 86 21.71 -2.18 12.17
N ARG A 87 20.74 -2.82 11.50
CA ARG A 87 21.02 -3.84 10.48
C ARG A 87 21.17 -3.24 9.07
N LYS A 88 21.31 -1.93 8.93
CA LYS A 88 21.38 -1.23 7.63
C LYS A 88 20.19 -1.60 6.73
N PHE A 89 19.00 -1.77 7.32
CA PHE A 89 17.74 -2.14 6.64
C PHE A 89 17.82 -3.44 5.83
N LYS A 90 18.69 -4.35 6.22
CA LYS A 90 18.84 -5.64 5.55
C LYS A 90 17.56 -6.47 5.65
N MET A 91 17.12 -7.07 4.54
CA MET A 91 15.98 -7.95 4.47
C MET A 91 16.43 -9.40 4.23
N PRO A 92 15.66 -10.39 4.64
CA PRO A 92 14.38 -10.31 5.37
C PRO A 92 14.52 -9.77 6.79
N SER A 93 13.43 -9.19 7.33
CA SER A 93 13.42 -8.52 8.63
C SER A 93 13.25 -9.49 9.80
N ASN A 94 13.93 -9.17 10.93
CA ASN A 94 13.66 -9.84 12.21
C ASN A 94 12.48 -9.22 12.95
N GLY A 95 12.13 -7.97 12.61
CA GLY A 95 11.13 -7.18 13.33
C GLY A 95 9.71 -7.34 12.80
N ILE A 96 9.49 -8.22 11.83
CA ILE A 96 8.15 -8.57 11.34
C ILE A 96 7.90 -10.06 11.53
N HIS A 97 6.62 -10.41 11.60
CA HIS A 97 6.19 -11.78 11.89
C HIS A 97 6.81 -12.78 10.92
N PRO A 98 7.48 -13.86 11.39
CA PRO A 98 8.01 -14.89 10.51
C PRO A 98 6.87 -15.70 9.87
N LEU A 99 7.17 -16.32 8.75
CA LEU A 99 6.22 -17.17 8.04
C LEU A 99 6.58 -18.65 8.23
N PRO A 100 5.58 -19.56 8.23
CA PRO A 100 5.82 -20.99 8.19
C PRO A 100 6.75 -21.36 7.03
N ASN A 101 7.63 -22.31 7.29
CA ASN A 101 8.64 -22.77 6.31
C ASN A 101 8.14 -23.89 5.39
N THR A 102 6.95 -24.43 5.65
CA THR A 102 6.31 -25.44 4.79
C THR A 102 4.91 -25.01 4.37
N GLU A 103 4.43 -25.54 3.25
CA GLU A 103 3.09 -25.30 2.74
C GLU A 103 2.02 -25.82 3.71
N GLU A 104 2.25 -26.99 4.31
CA GLU A 104 1.33 -27.60 5.28
C GLU A 104 1.17 -26.72 6.52
N ALA A 105 2.28 -26.22 7.07
CA ALA A 105 2.25 -25.32 8.23
C ALA A 105 1.58 -23.98 7.88
N PHE A 106 1.80 -23.47 6.67
CA PHE A 106 1.12 -22.26 6.20
C PHE A 106 -0.40 -22.48 6.09
N HIS A 107 -0.84 -23.59 5.51
CA HIS A 107 -2.25 -23.95 5.43
C HIS A 107 -2.88 -24.24 6.80
N ALA A 108 -2.11 -24.82 7.73
CA ALA A 108 -2.58 -24.99 9.10
C ALA A 108 -2.86 -23.64 9.78
N LYS A 109 -1.98 -22.65 9.61
CA LYS A 109 -2.20 -21.28 10.13
C LYS A 109 -3.41 -20.59 9.48
N LEU A 110 -3.61 -20.75 8.18
CA LEU A 110 -4.80 -20.21 7.50
C LEU A 110 -6.10 -20.73 8.10
N LYS A 111 -6.11 -21.96 8.65
CA LYS A 111 -7.29 -22.58 9.25
C LYS A 111 -7.44 -22.25 10.74
N SER A 112 -6.33 -22.12 11.48
CA SER A 112 -6.33 -21.97 12.93
C SER A 112 -6.34 -20.52 13.41
N GLU A 113 -5.79 -19.58 12.63
CA GLU A 113 -5.68 -18.18 13.03
C GLU A 113 -6.70 -17.30 12.28
N PRO A 114 -7.76 -16.78 12.94
CA PRO A 114 -8.86 -16.09 12.26
C PRO A 114 -8.44 -14.85 11.45
N THR A 115 -7.36 -14.19 11.81
CA THR A 115 -6.86 -12.99 11.11
C THR A 115 -5.93 -13.31 9.96
N TRP A 116 -5.36 -14.51 9.93
CA TRP A 116 -4.35 -14.92 8.97
C TRP A 116 -4.81 -14.86 7.50
N PRO A 117 -6.02 -15.34 7.14
CA PRO A 117 -6.52 -15.25 5.77
C PRO A 117 -6.57 -13.80 5.26
N LYS A 118 -7.09 -12.88 6.10
CA LYS A 118 -7.19 -11.46 5.74
C LYS A 118 -5.81 -10.82 5.51
N TRP A 119 -4.83 -11.15 6.37
CA TRP A 119 -3.46 -10.65 6.22
C TRP A 119 -2.79 -11.23 4.98
N THR A 120 -2.94 -12.52 4.74
CA THR A 120 -2.37 -13.20 3.57
C THR A 120 -2.93 -12.63 2.27
N GLU A 121 -4.23 -12.42 2.20
CA GLU A 121 -4.88 -11.79 1.05
C GLU A 121 -4.36 -10.37 0.82
N PHE A 122 -4.28 -9.56 1.87
CA PHE A 122 -3.75 -8.21 1.78
C PHE A 122 -2.30 -8.19 1.27
N MET A 123 -1.43 -9.05 1.82
CA MET A 123 -0.03 -9.13 1.42
C MET A 123 0.11 -9.58 -0.04
N SER A 124 -0.58 -10.64 -0.46
CA SER A 124 -0.47 -11.19 -1.80
C SER A 124 -1.13 -10.33 -2.88
N GLN A 125 -2.26 -9.67 -2.58
CA GLN A 125 -3.02 -8.92 -3.59
C GLN A 125 -2.65 -7.43 -3.65
N LYS A 126 -2.08 -6.86 -2.59
CA LYS A 126 -1.79 -5.43 -2.51
C LYS A 126 -0.31 -5.12 -2.31
N VAL A 127 0.31 -5.72 -1.30
CA VAL A 127 1.68 -5.38 -0.91
C VAL A 127 2.70 -5.95 -1.88
N GLU A 128 2.62 -7.23 -2.15
CA GLU A 128 3.57 -7.94 -3.02
C GLU A 128 3.59 -7.38 -4.46
N PRO A 129 2.43 -7.19 -5.15
CA PRO A 129 2.42 -6.59 -6.49
C PRO A 129 2.93 -5.15 -6.51
N ALA A 130 2.60 -4.35 -5.49
CA ALA A 130 3.06 -2.97 -5.41
C ALA A 130 4.58 -2.89 -5.21
N MET A 131 5.13 -3.75 -4.35
CA MET A 131 6.58 -3.83 -4.13
C MET A 131 7.31 -4.37 -5.36
N GLY A 132 6.82 -5.43 -6.00
CA GLY A 132 7.39 -5.95 -7.24
C GLY A 132 7.49 -4.85 -8.30
N LYS A 133 6.43 -4.09 -8.51
CA LYS A 133 6.41 -2.95 -9.44
C LYS A 133 7.41 -1.85 -9.04
N LEU A 134 7.48 -1.50 -7.75
CA LEU A 134 8.41 -0.48 -7.26
C LEU A 134 9.88 -0.90 -7.41
N LEU A 135 10.19 -2.17 -7.27
CA LEU A 135 11.56 -2.68 -7.37
C LEU A 135 11.93 -3.16 -8.78
N ASP A 136 10.99 -3.10 -9.72
CA ASP A 136 11.11 -3.66 -11.07
C ASP A 136 11.49 -5.16 -11.05
N LEU A 137 10.76 -5.90 -10.20
CA LEU A 137 10.94 -7.35 -10.05
C LEU A 137 9.65 -8.09 -10.43
N PRO A 138 9.74 -9.25 -11.10
CA PRO A 138 8.58 -10.09 -11.30
C PRO A 138 8.00 -10.52 -9.95
N VAL A 139 6.68 -10.57 -9.84
CA VAL A 139 6.01 -11.04 -8.63
C VAL A 139 6.00 -12.57 -8.63
N PHE A 140 6.22 -13.16 -7.46
CA PHE A 140 6.21 -14.62 -7.31
C PHE A 140 4.86 -15.21 -7.71
N ASN A 141 4.89 -16.21 -8.55
CA ASN A 141 3.73 -17.00 -8.95
C ASN A 141 4.06 -18.50 -8.79
N PRO A 142 3.39 -19.23 -7.90
CA PRO A 142 3.68 -20.64 -7.68
C PRO A 142 3.42 -21.54 -8.90
N LYS A 143 2.54 -21.10 -9.82
CA LYS A 143 2.26 -21.83 -11.07
C LYS A 143 3.30 -21.58 -12.16
N MET A 144 4.04 -20.49 -12.06
CA MET A 144 5.07 -20.10 -13.01
C MET A 144 6.24 -19.45 -12.24
N PRO A 145 7.04 -20.25 -11.51
CA PRO A 145 8.13 -19.71 -10.70
C PRO A 145 9.22 -19.11 -11.58
N VAL A 146 9.56 -17.85 -11.33
CA VAL A 146 10.62 -17.11 -12.00
C VAL A 146 11.74 -16.85 -11.01
N LYS A 147 12.99 -17.15 -11.40
CA LYS A 147 14.16 -16.87 -10.56
C LYS A 147 14.27 -15.36 -10.25
N GLY A 148 14.40 -15.03 -8.97
CA GLY A 148 14.51 -13.65 -8.52
C GLY A 148 13.18 -12.94 -8.40
N ALA A 149 12.04 -13.64 -8.52
CA ALA A 149 10.73 -13.08 -8.27
C ALA A 149 10.61 -12.57 -6.83
N PHE A 150 9.91 -11.45 -6.68
CA PHE A 150 9.60 -10.84 -5.40
C PHE A 150 8.42 -11.57 -4.76
N GLY A 151 8.60 -12.03 -3.53
CA GLY A 151 7.57 -12.74 -2.78
C GLY A 151 7.73 -12.58 -1.27
N CYS A 152 6.94 -13.31 -0.51
CA CYS A 152 6.85 -13.20 0.95
C CYS A 152 8.20 -13.30 1.66
N ALA A 153 9.06 -14.24 1.24
CA ALA A 153 10.38 -14.46 1.82
C ALA A 153 11.40 -13.33 1.58
N ASN A 154 11.10 -12.39 0.68
CA ASN A 154 11.94 -11.19 0.53
C ASN A 154 11.81 -10.24 1.73
N CYS A 155 10.69 -10.30 2.46
CA CYS A 155 10.42 -9.45 3.61
C CYS A 155 10.40 -10.20 4.92
N HIS A 156 9.80 -11.39 4.96
CA HIS A 156 9.63 -12.21 6.14
C HIS A 156 10.71 -13.28 6.24
N LYS A 157 11.19 -13.52 7.46
CA LYS A 157 11.95 -14.75 7.74
C LYS A 157 11.01 -15.94 7.70
N LEU A 158 11.54 -17.08 7.31
CA LEU A 158 10.87 -18.36 7.52
C LEU A 158 11.15 -18.88 8.92
N GLU A 159 10.17 -19.52 9.54
CA GLU A 159 10.35 -20.22 10.81
C GLU A 159 11.42 -21.30 10.66
N ALA A 160 12.15 -21.58 11.74
CA ALA A 160 13.08 -22.70 11.74
C ALA A 160 12.31 -24.01 11.48
N ALA A 161 12.90 -24.93 10.71
CA ALA A 161 12.34 -26.26 10.60
C ALA A 161 12.25 -26.89 12.00
N THR A 162 11.06 -27.33 12.39
CA THR A 162 10.91 -28.13 13.59
C THR A 162 11.56 -29.48 13.31
N PRO A 163 12.50 -29.96 14.16
CA PRO A 163 13.16 -31.24 13.98
C PRO A 163 12.19 -32.40 14.04
#